data_beae6f2442ad6c96380de31f00564488
#
_entry.id   beae6f2442ad6c96380de31f00564488
#
_cell.length_a   1.000
_cell.length_b   1.000
_cell.length_c   1.000
_cell.angle_alpha   90.00
_cell.angle_beta   90.00
_cell.angle_gamma   90.00
#
_symmetry.space_group_name_H-M   'P 1'
#
loop_
_entity.id
_entity.type
_entity.pdbx_description
1 polymer ?
#
loop_
_entity_poly.entity_id
_entity_poly.type
_entity_poly.pdbx_seq_one_letter_code
_entity_poly.pdbx_strand_id
1 'polypeptide(L)' 'MPDTMSEIVQLTPTAQTERSKVESWRLHVLIEAGYPLPLAERLAGSEADLHIAVDLVRAGCTAQVAAEILL' A
#
# COMPACT_ATOMS: atom_id res chain seq x y z
N MET A 1 -15.77 15.78 29.70
CA MET A 1 -14.48 15.12 29.53
C MET A 1 -14.18 14.97 28.06
N PRO A 2 -13.34 15.79 27.53
CA PRO A 2 -12.96 15.68 26.12
C PRO A 2 -12.27 14.35 25.81
N ASP A 3 -11.59 13.79 26.78
CA ASP A 3 -10.91 12.51 26.59
C ASP A 3 -11.85 11.39 26.21
N THR A 4 -13.05 11.41 26.77
CA THR A 4 -14.05 10.38 26.45
C THR A 4 -14.44 10.44 24.98
N MET A 5 -14.58 11.63 24.45
CA MET A 5 -14.90 11.81 23.03
C MET A 5 -13.76 11.29 22.15
N SER A 6 -12.56 11.61 22.53
CA SER A 6 -11.38 11.15 21.78
C SER A 6 -11.29 9.62 21.78
N GLU A 7 -11.58 9.01 22.90
CA GLU A 7 -11.55 7.56 23.00
C GLU A 7 -12.58 6.91 22.11
N ILE A 8 -13.76 7.48 22.03
CA ILE A 8 -14.82 6.98 21.17
C ILE A 8 -14.37 7.03 19.70
N VAL A 9 -13.79 8.15 19.31
CA VAL A 9 -13.30 8.31 17.94
C VAL A 9 -12.20 7.29 17.63
N GLN A 10 -11.32 7.04 18.56
CA GLN A 10 -10.24 6.09 18.36
C GLN A 10 -10.74 4.68 18.23
N LEU A 11 -11.79 4.32 18.93
CA LEU A 11 -12.30 2.95 18.91
C LEU A 11 -13.13 2.65 17.68
N THR A 12 -13.78 3.65 17.13
CA THR A 12 -14.78 3.45 16.10
C THR A 12 -14.25 2.79 14.82
N PRO A 13 -13.21 3.26 14.18
CA PRO A 13 -12.78 2.72 12.88
C PRO A 13 -11.61 1.77 12.97
N THR A 14 -11.63 0.83 13.90
CA THR A 14 -10.47 -0.04 14.11
C THR A 14 -10.09 -0.80 12.84
N ALA A 15 -11.05 -1.40 12.19
CA ALA A 15 -10.79 -2.18 10.98
C ALA A 15 -10.29 -1.30 9.84
N GLN A 16 -10.88 -0.12 9.67
CA GLN A 16 -10.44 0.82 8.66
C GLN A 16 -9.04 1.32 8.93
N THR A 17 -8.72 1.58 10.20
CA THR A 17 -7.40 2.04 10.57
C THR A 17 -6.34 1.02 10.23
N GLU A 18 -6.60 -0.24 10.51
CA GLU A 18 -5.65 -1.31 10.19
C GLU A 18 -5.48 -1.47 8.69
N ARG A 19 -6.58 -1.39 7.94
CA ARG A 19 -6.52 -1.46 6.48
C ARG A 19 -5.71 -0.30 5.92
N SER A 20 -5.92 0.89 6.44
CA SER A 20 -5.16 2.07 6.00
C SER A 20 -3.68 1.92 6.29
N LYS A 21 -3.32 1.35 7.43
CA LYS A 21 -1.92 1.10 7.76
C LYS A 21 -1.29 0.11 6.81
N VAL A 22 -2.00 -0.96 6.47
CA VAL A 22 -1.51 -1.96 5.54
C VAL A 22 -1.32 -1.35 4.15
N GLU A 23 -2.29 -0.58 3.68
CA GLU A 23 -2.18 0.06 2.38
C GLU A 23 -1.02 1.06 2.34
N SER A 24 -0.86 1.83 3.41
CA SER A 24 0.23 2.78 3.51
C SER A 24 1.59 2.08 3.50
N TRP A 25 1.71 0.97 4.20
CA TRP A 25 2.92 0.18 4.21
C TRP A 25 3.23 -0.39 2.84
N ARG A 26 2.22 -0.93 2.17
CA ARG A 26 2.39 -1.47 0.83
C ARG A 26 2.82 -0.39 -0.15
N LEU A 27 2.19 0.78 -0.05
CA LEU A 27 2.54 1.92 -0.87
C LEU A 27 4.00 2.32 -0.66
N HIS A 28 4.41 2.39 0.59
CA HIS A 28 5.78 2.75 0.94
C HIS A 28 6.78 1.76 0.34
N VAL A 29 6.53 0.48 0.48
CA VAL A 29 7.41 -0.55 -0.07
C VAL A 29 7.52 -0.44 -1.58
N LEU A 30 6.42 -0.18 -2.26
CA LEU A 30 6.42 -0.04 -3.71
C LEU A 30 7.19 1.19 -4.16
N ILE A 31 7.02 2.30 -3.48
CA ILE A 31 7.77 3.53 -3.80
C ILE A 31 9.26 3.31 -3.57
N GLU A 32 9.63 2.66 -2.49
CA GLU A 32 11.03 2.33 -2.20
C GLU A 32 11.63 1.43 -3.26
N ALA A 33 10.83 0.54 -3.84
CA ALA A 33 11.29 -0.35 -4.90
C ALA A 33 11.47 0.37 -6.24
N GLY A 34 10.92 1.57 -6.39
CA GLY A 34 11.10 2.36 -7.60
C GLY A 34 9.82 2.61 -8.40
N TYR A 35 8.66 2.23 -7.89
CA TYR A 35 7.41 2.50 -8.58
C TYR A 35 7.02 3.96 -8.45
N PRO A 36 6.60 4.61 -9.54
CA PRO A 36 6.06 5.97 -9.44
C PRO A 36 4.74 5.94 -8.66
N LEU A 37 4.42 7.06 -8.03
CA LEU A 37 3.28 7.15 -7.14
C LEU A 37 1.96 6.65 -7.74
N PRO A 38 1.58 7.01 -8.96
CA PRO A 38 0.32 6.52 -9.52
C PRO A 38 0.27 5.00 -9.64
N LEU A 39 1.35 4.37 -10.06
CA LEU A 39 1.41 2.91 -10.16
C LEU A 39 1.45 2.26 -8.79
N ALA A 40 2.20 2.85 -7.86
CA ALA A 40 2.27 2.34 -6.50
C ALA A 40 0.89 2.37 -5.83
N GLU A 41 0.14 3.43 -6.04
CA GLU A 41 -1.20 3.53 -5.49
C GLU A 41 -2.13 2.46 -6.05
N ARG A 42 -2.06 2.21 -7.35
CA ARG A 42 -2.89 1.18 -7.98
C ARG A 42 -2.52 -0.20 -7.47
N LEU A 43 -1.25 -0.50 -7.36
CA LEU A 43 -0.77 -1.79 -6.87
C LEU A 43 -1.10 -1.98 -5.39
N ALA A 44 -0.95 -0.94 -4.59
CA ALA A 44 -1.25 -1.02 -3.17
C ALA A 44 -2.73 -1.27 -2.91
N GLY A 45 -3.60 -0.74 -3.75
CA GLY A 45 -5.04 -0.95 -3.63
C GLY A 45 -5.53 -2.22 -4.29
N SER A 46 -4.67 -2.97 -4.97
CA SER A 46 -5.03 -4.21 -5.63
C SER A 46 -4.63 -5.41 -4.77
N GLU A 47 -4.93 -6.60 -5.26
CA GLU A 47 -4.52 -7.84 -4.59
C GLU A 47 -3.16 -8.34 -5.07
N ALA A 48 -2.42 -7.50 -5.78
CA ALA A 48 -1.13 -7.87 -6.31
C ALA A 48 -0.16 -8.28 -5.20
N ASP A 49 0.64 -9.29 -5.49
CA ASP A 49 1.63 -9.79 -4.52
C ASP A 49 2.80 -8.80 -4.45
N LEU A 50 3.02 -8.30 -3.26
CA LEU A 50 4.05 -7.30 -3.03
C LEU A 50 5.45 -7.84 -3.30
N HIS A 51 5.70 -9.10 -2.93
CA HIS A 51 6.97 -9.74 -3.19
C HIS A 51 7.27 -9.84 -4.67
N ILE A 52 6.27 -10.21 -5.46
CA ILE A 52 6.43 -10.32 -6.91
C ILE A 52 6.68 -8.94 -7.50
N ALA A 53 5.96 -7.93 -7.01
CA ALA A 53 6.14 -6.57 -7.49
C ALA A 53 7.58 -6.08 -7.28
N VAL A 54 8.15 -6.35 -6.12
CA VAL A 54 9.52 -5.97 -5.82
C VAL A 54 10.50 -6.79 -6.64
N ASP A 55 10.26 -8.09 -6.74
CA ASP A 55 11.16 -9.00 -7.45
C ASP A 55 11.23 -8.68 -8.95
N LEU A 56 10.12 -8.31 -9.56
CA LEU A 56 10.10 -7.94 -10.97
C LEU A 56 11.00 -6.74 -11.25
N VAL A 57 10.94 -5.74 -10.39
CA VAL A 57 11.79 -4.55 -10.56
C VAL A 57 13.26 -4.92 -10.31
N ARG A 58 13.52 -5.73 -9.32
CA ARG A 58 14.89 -6.19 -9.03
C ARG A 58 15.47 -7.02 -10.18
N ALA A 59 14.61 -7.75 -10.88
CA ALA A 59 15.02 -8.55 -12.01
C ALA A 59 15.28 -7.72 -13.28
N GLY A 60 15.00 -6.42 -13.22
CA GLY A 60 15.26 -5.53 -14.33
C GLY A 60 14.04 -5.06 -15.09
N CYS A 61 12.84 -5.45 -14.67
CA CYS A 61 11.62 -4.96 -15.30
C CYS A 61 11.40 -3.50 -14.93
N THR A 62 10.86 -2.74 -15.89
CA THR A 62 10.43 -1.39 -15.56
C THR A 62 9.19 -1.44 -14.68
N ALA A 63 8.97 -0.38 -13.92
CA ALA A 63 7.80 -0.32 -13.05
C ALA A 63 6.52 -0.48 -13.84
N GLN A 64 6.43 0.11 -15.02
CA GLN A 64 5.23 0.02 -15.85
C GLN A 64 4.98 -1.39 -16.33
N VAL A 65 6.01 -2.08 -16.80
CA VAL A 65 5.87 -3.46 -17.26
C VAL A 65 5.47 -4.38 -16.10
N ALA A 66 6.11 -4.21 -14.95
CA ALA A 66 5.76 -4.98 -13.77
C ALA A 66 4.31 -4.74 -13.36
N ALA A 67 3.86 -3.50 -13.39
CA ALA A 67 2.47 -3.19 -13.08
C ALA A 67 1.50 -3.84 -14.07
N GLU A 68 1.84 -3.85 -15.35
CA GLU A 68 1.02 -4.50 -16.37
C GLU A 68 0.90 -6.00 -16.15
N ILE A 69 1.96 -6.63 -15.70
CA ILE A 69 1.94 -8.06 -15.40
C ILE A 69 1.05 -8.34 -14.20
N LEU A 70 1.08 -7.47 -13.20
CA LEU A 70 0.37 -7.69 -11.94
C LEU A 70 -1.08 -7.22 -11.97
N LEU A 71 -1.39 -6.29 -12.80
CA LEU A 71 -2.74 -5.76 -12.94
C LEU A 71 -3.44 -6.34 -14.17
#